data_19300809b7851ef2ca6fe61f85928e91
#
_entry.id   19300809b7851ef2ca6fe61f85928e91
#
_cell.length_a   1.000
_cell.length_b   1.000
_cell.length_c   1.000
_cell.angle_alpha   90.00
_cell.angle_beta   90.00
_cell.angle_gamma   90.00
#
_symmetry.space_group_name_H-M   'P 1'
#
loop_
_entity.id
_entity.type
_entity.pdbx_description
1 polymer ?
#
loop_
_entity_poly.entity_id
_entity_poly.type
_entity_poly.pdbx_seq_one_letter_code
_entity_poly.pdbx_strand_id
1 'polypeptide(L)'
;MTLNEELIIILKEELNILRNLNDLTYGKTDIIIANEVEKLEEITKKEENLINEIALKEKEREELLYNWGLKKDISISEIIEKTPEGKEELNILKEELLNLLKDIQSRNLVNNELIQENLEWLDFNMNLIYNTQTPPTY
;
A
#
# COMPACT_ATOMS: atom_id res chain seq x y z
N MET A 1 -28.41 6.22 7.93
CA MET A 1 -27.42 6.50 6.86
C MET A 1 -27.70 5.64 5.63
N THR A 2 -27.47 6.19 4.46
CA THR A 2 -27.53 5.44 3.21
C THR A 2 -26.26 4.61 3.00
N LEU A 3 -26.32 3.64 2.10
CA LEU A 3 -25.14 2.85 1.70
C LEU A 3 -23.99 3.78 1.25
N ASN A 4 -24.31 4.76 0.41
CA ASN A 4 -23.31 5.68 -0.11
C ASN A 4 -22.63 6.51 0.99
N GLU A 5 -23.39 7.00 1.95
CA GLU A 5 -22.85 7.74 3.08
C GLU A 5 -21.91 6.90 3.91
N GLU A 6 -22.28 5.66 4.24
CA GLU A 6 -21.45 4.73 4.99
C GLU A 6 -20.20 4.31 4.20
N LEU A 7 -20.35 4.05 2.91
CA LEU A 7 -19.23 3.69 2.03
C LEU A 7 -18.22 4.84 1.92
N ILE A 8 -18.71 6.08 1.76
CA ILE A 8 -17.86 7.27 1.70
C ILE A 8 -17.02 7.42 2.96
N ILE A 9 -17.60 7.18 4.14
CA ILE A 9 -16.86 7.23 5.40
C ILE A 9 -15.71 6.21 5.40
N ILE A 10 -16.00 4.97 5.04
CA ILE A 10 -14.98 3.91 4.99
C ILE A 10 -13.88 4.23 3.98
N LEU A 11 -14.23 4.70 2.80
CA LEU A 11 -13.27 5.05 1.75
C LEU A 11 -12.38 6.24 2.15
N LYS A 12 -12.92 7.22 2.85
CA LYS A 12 -12.13 8.33 3.39
C LYS A 12 -11.13 7.87 4.45
N GLU A 13 -11.53 6.93 5.29
CA GLU A 13 -10.64 6.33 6.27
C GLU A 13 -9.53 5.53 5.60
N GLU A 14 -9.86 4.72 4.59
CA GLU A 14 -8.86 4.01 3.78
C GLU A 14 -7.90 4.98 3.09
N LEU A 15 -8.42 6.06 2.52
CA LEU A 15 -7.60 7.07 1.85
C LEU A 15 -6.58 7.69 2.81
N ASN A 16 -7.00 8.00 4.04
CA ASN A 16 -6.11 8.55 5.05
C ASN A 16 -4.99 7.57 5.42
N ILE A 17 -5.32 6.30 5.61
CA ILE A 17 -4.34 5.25 5.91
C ILE A 17 -3.36 5.10 4.74
N LEU A 18 -3.84 5.10 3.50
CA LEU A 18 -3.01 4.99 2.31
C LEU A 18 -2.08 6.19 2.14
N ARG A 19 -2.53 7.40 2.48
CA ARG A 19 -1.67 8.59 2.48
C ARG A 19 -0.51 8.44 3.44
N ASN A 20 -0.80 7.94 4.65
CA ASN A 20 0.24 7.68 5.65
C ASN A 20 1.21 6.60 5.17
N LEU A 21 0.70 5.54 4.55
CA LEU A 21 1.54 4.48 3.98
C LEU A 21 2.42 5.02 2.85
N ASN A 22 1.87 5.86 1.99
CA ASN A 22 2.63 6.48 0.91
C ASN A 22 3.79 7.33 1.44
N ASP A 23 3.54 8.12 2.47
CA ASP A 23 4.58 8.93 3.13
C ASP A 23 5.70 8.06 3.69
N LEU A 24 5.36 6.96 4.36
CA LEU A 24 6.34 6.01 4.88
C LEU A 24 7.14 5.34 3.75
N THR A 25 6.48 4.98 2.66
CA THR A 25 7.13 4.34 1.51
C THR A 25 8.14 5.27 0.86
N TYR A 26 7.84 6.54 0.72
CA TYR A 26 8.78 7.56 0.23
C TYR A 26 9.93 7.79 1.22
N GLY A 27 9.64 7.89 2.51
CA GLY A 27 10.66 8.03 3.55
C GLY A 27 11.61 6.85 3.62
N LYS A 28 11.11 5.66 3.32
CA LYS A 28 11.89 4.43 3.27
C LYS A 28 13.01 4.47 2.22
N THR A 29 12.81 5.16 1.10
CA THR A 29 13.79 5.28 0.04
C THR A 29 15.11 5.87 0.56
N ASP A 30 15.05 6.96 1.29
CA ASP A 30 16.24 7.63 1.85
C ASP A 30 16.94 6.76 2.89
N ILE A 31 16.18 6.04 3.68
CA ILE A 31 16.71 5.12 4.70
C ILE A 31 17.47 3.96 4.04
N ILE A 32 16.95 3.43 2.94
CA ILE A 32 17.60 2.37 2.17
C ILE A 32 18.90 2.88 1.56
N ILE A 33 18.90 4.05 0.95
CA ILE A 33 20.08 4.67 0.35
C ILE A 33 21.16 4.90 1.39
N ALA A 34 20.77 5.32 2.60
CA ALA A 34 21.69 5.57 3.70
C ALA A 34 22.15 4.31 4.44
N ASN A 35 21.63 3.12 4.10
CA ASN A 35 21.91 1.85 4.78
C ASN A 35 21.63 1.87 6.29
N GLU A 36 20.60 2.58 6.71
CA GLU A 36 20.21 2.66 8.12
C GLU A 36 19.29 1.48 8.50
N VAL A 37 19.87 0.34 8.82
CA VAL A 37 19.14 -0.93 9.03
C VAL A 37 18.11 -0.83 10.15
N GLU A 38 18.47 -0.22 11.28
CA GLU A 38 17.54 -0.10 12.43
C GLU A 38 16.33 0.74 12.08
N LYS A 39 16.53 1.86 11.37
CA LYS A 39 15.42 2.71 10.90
C LYS A 39 14.57 2.00 9.87
N LEU A 40 15.20 1.18 9.03
CA LEU A 40 14.48 0.37 8.04
C LEU A 40 13.55 -0.63 8.72
N GLU A 41 13.99 -1.29 9.78
CA GLU A 41 13.17 -2.20 10.56
C GLU A 41 11.98 -1.47 11.20
N GLU A 42 12.22 -0.29 11.77
CA GLU A 42 11.16 0.52 12.38
C GLU A 42 10.10 0.95 11.37
N ILE A 43 10.52 1.45 10.21
CA ILE A 43 9.59 1.90 9.17
C ILE A 43 8.81 0.73 8.58
N THR A 44 9.45 -0.43 8.44
CA THR A 44 8.78 -1.65 7.97
C THR A 44 7.67 -2.10 8.91
N LYS A 45 7.90 -2.02 10.21
CA LYS A 45 6.86 -2.32 11.22
C LYS A 45 5.69 -1.34 11.14
N LYS A 46 5.97 -0.07 10.94
CA LYS A 46 4.91 0.94 10.75
C LYS A 46 4.10 0.68 9.49
N GLU A 47 4.77 0.30 8.40
CA GLU A 47 4.09 -0.11 7.16
C GLU A 47 3.18 -1.31 7.38
N GLU A 48 3.67 -2.34 8.08
CA GLU A 48 2.87 -3.53 8.42
C GLU A 48 1.62 -3.18 9.22
N ASN A 49 1.75 -2.29 10.20
CA ASN A 49 0.62 -1.84 11.00
C ASN A 49 -0.43 -1.13 10.14
N LEU A 50 -0.01 -0.26 9.22
CA LEU A 50 -0.92 0.43 8.30
C LEU A 50 -1.58 -0.54 7.33
N ILE A 51 -0.87 -1.53 6.83
CA ILE A 51 -1.42 -2.57 5.96
C ILE A 51 -2.50 -3.37 6.70
N ASN A 52 -2.28 -3.69 7.97
CA ASN A 52 -3.26 -4.35 8.81
C ASN A 52 -4.52 -3.48 9.02
N GLU A 53 -4.33 -2.17 9.21
CA GLU A 53 -5.46 -1.23 9.30
C GLU A 53 -6.26 -1.18 8.01
N ILE A 54 -5.59 -1.19 6.85
CA ILE A 54 -6.26 -1.24 5.54
C ILE A 54 -7.08 -2.52 5.41
N ALA A 55 -6.52 -3.66 5.82
CA ALA A 55 -7.21 -4.94 5.77
C ALA A 55 -8.49 -4.93 6.64
N LEU A 56 -8.45 -4.29 7.81
CA LEU A 56 -9.63 -4.12 8.65
C LEU A 56 -10.70 -3.25 7.97
N LYS A 57 -10.29 -2.18 7.32
CA LYS A 57 -11.22 -1.30 6.58
C LYS A 57 -11.84 -2.02 5.38
N GLU A 58 -11.07 -2.84 4.68
CA GLU A 58 -11.58 -3.66 3.59
C GLU A 58 -12.64 -4.65 4.08
N LYS A 59 -12.41 -5.24 5.25
CA LYS A 59 -13.37 -6.13 5.88
C LYS A 59 -14.65 -5.38 6.27
N GLU A 60 -14.54 -4.20 6.83
CA GLU A 60 -15.70 -3.34 7.13
C GLU A 60 -16.50 -3.02 5.84
N ARG A 61 -15.82 -2.73 4.75
CA ARG A 61 -16.45 -2.48 3.46
C ARG A 61 -17.19 -3.72 2.95
N GLU A 62 -16.57 -4.89 3.02
CA GLU A 62 -17.22 -6.15 2.62
C GLU A 62 -18.47 -6.45 3.45
N GLU A 63 -18.39 -6.25 4.75
CA GLU A 63 -19.53 -6.43 5.66
C GLU A 63 -20.66 -5.44 5.36
N LEU A 64 -20.32 -4.19 5.08
CA LEU A 64 -21.30 -3.18 4.68
C LEU A 64 -22.02 -3.58 3.40
N LEU A 65 -21.30 -4.00 2.38
CA LEU A 65 -21.85 -4.42 1.11
C LEU A 65 -22.76 -5.64 1.25
N TYR A 66 -22.31 -6.62 2.04
CA TYR A 66 -23.10 -7.81 2.34
C TYR A 66 -24.40 -7.46 3.05
N ASN A 67 -24.37 -6.56 4.03
CA ASN A 67 -25.56 -6.13 4.76
C ASN A 67 -26.59 -5.41 3.87
N TRP A 68 -26.14 -4.81 2.78
CA TRP A 68 -26.98 -4.17 1.79
C TRP A 68 -27.40 -5.10 0.64
N GLY A 69 -27.08 -6.40 0.77
CA GLY A 69 -27.47 -7.42 -0.23
C GLY A 69 -26.61 -7.42 -1.49
N LEU A 70 -25.42 -6.83 -1.44
CA LEU A 70 -24.49 -6.78 -2.55
C LEU A 70 -23.41 -7.85 -2.40
N LYS A 71 -22.71 -8.17 -3.50
CA LYS A 71 -21.59 -9.09 -3.48
C LYS A 71 -20.40 -8.43 -2.80
N LYS A 72 -19.62 -9.19 -2.04
CA LYS A 72 -18.43 -8.70 -1.32
C LYS A 72 -17.36 -8.12 -2.26
N ASP A 73 -17.25 -8.67 -3.45
CA ASP A 73 -16.27 -8.30 -4.46
C ASP A 73 -16.77 -7.29 -5.50
N ILE A 74 -17.96 -6.71 -5.29
CA ILE A 74 -18.49 -5.69 -6.20
C ILE A 74 -17.52 -4.48 -6.23
N SER A 75 -17.19 -4.02 -7.43
CA SER A 75 -16.32 -2.87 -7.61
C SER A 75 -17.01 -1.56 -7.23
N ILE A 76 -16.23 -0.56 -6.83
CA ILE A 76 -16.75 0.78 -6.55
C ILE A 76 -17.41 1.35 -7.82
N SER A 77 -16.85 1.09 -9.00
CA SER A 77 -17.42 1.52 -10.28
C SER A 77 -18.82 0.97 -10.50
N GLU A 78 -19.05 -0.32 -10.19
CA GLU A 78 -20.38 -0.93 -10.29
C GLU A 78 -21.37 -0.32 -9.29
N ILE A 79 -20.91 0.00 -8.08
CA ILE A 79 -21.74 0.65 -7.07
C ILE A 79 -22.15 2.05 -7.56
N ILE A 80 -21.22 2.80 -8.13
CA ILE A 80 -21.49 4.14 -8.69
C ILE A 80 -22.55 4.09 -9.78
N GLU A 81 -22.49 3.09 -10.66
CA GLU A 81 -23.48 2.92 -11.72
C GLU A 81 -24.89 2.63 -11.18
N LYS A 82 -24.99 1.90 -10.07
CA LYS A 82 -26.26 1.46 -9.49
C LYS A 82 -26.91 2.47 -8.56
N THR A 83 -26.16 3.48 -8.10
CA THR A 83 -26.65 4.43 -7.11
C THR A 83 -26.78 5.82 -7.71
N PRO A 84 -27.95 6.48 -7.60
CA PRO A 84 -28.18 7.79 -8.19
C PRO A 84 -27.55 8.95 -7.42
N GLU A 85 -27.28 8.78 -6.11
CA GLU A 85 -26.76 9.83 -5.24
C GLU A 85 -25.31 9.60 -4.84
N GLY A 86 -24.54 10.67 -4.67
CA GLY A 86 -23.17 10.61 -4.21
C GLY A 86 -22.15 10.15 -5.24
N LYS A 87 -22.52 10.09 -6.51
CA LYS A 87 -21.66 9.64 -7.61
C LYS A 87 -20.37 10.46 -7.73
N GLU A 88 -20.46 11.78 -7.63
CA GLU A 88 -19.30 12.65 -7.77
C GLU A 88 -18.27 12.39 -6.68
N GLU A 89 -18.71 12.33 -5.43
CA GLU A 89 -17.83 12.09 -4.28
C GLU A 89 -17.20 10.71 -4.35
N LEU A 90 -17.98 9.68 -4.70
CA LEU A 90 -17.46 8.32 -4.87
C LEU A 90 -16.44 8.24 -6.02
N ASN A 91 -16.68 8.92 -7.13
CA ASN A 91 -15.76 8.98 -8.25
C ASN A 91 -14.43 9.66 -7.86
N ILE A 92 -14.50 10.77 -7.14
CA ILE A 92 -13.31 11.48 -6.64
C ILE A 92 -12.51 10.56 -5.72
N LEU A 93 -13.15 9.92 -4.75
CA LEU A 93 -12.50 9.00 -3.84
C LEU A 93 -11.87 7.81 -4.56
N LYS A 94 -12.59 7.23 -5.53
CA LYS A 94 -12.06 6.15 -6.36
C LYS A 94 -10.78 6.55 -7.08
N GLU A 95 -10.77 7.72 -7.72
CA GLU A 95 -9.61 8.22 -8.44
C GLU A 95 -8.43 8.49 -7.50
N GLU A 96 -8.69 9.11 -6.35
CA GLU A 96 -7.65 9.37 -5.35
C GLU A 96 -7.05 8.07 -4.81
N LEU A 97 -7.89 7.07 -4.51
CA LEU A 97 -7.44 5.75 -4.04
C LEU A 97 -6.57 5.05 -5.09
N LEU A 98 -7.03 5.04 -6.34
CA LEU A 98 -6.27 4.41 -7.45
C LEU A 98 -4.92 5.10 -7.67
N ASN A 99 -4.88 6.43 -7.63
CA ASN A 99 -3.65 7.18 -7.80
C ASN A 99 -2.66 6.91 -6.67
N LEU A 100 -3.12 6.87 -5.43
CA LEU A 100 -2.28 6.52 -4.27
C LEU A 100 -1.75 5.10 -4.37
N LEU A 101 -2.59 4.13 -4.73
CA LEU A 101 -2.17 2.74 -4.89
C LEU A 101 -1.09 2.59 -5.96
N LYS A 102 -1.25 3.27 -7.10
CA LYS A 102 -0.24 3.28 -8.16
C LYS A 102 1.06 3.91 -7.70
N ASP A 103 0.99 5.01 -6.97
CA ASP A 103 2.16 5.72 -6.47
C ASP A 103 2.92 4.86 -5.44
N ILE A 104 2.22 4.24 -4.50
CA ILE A 104 2.80 3.31 -3.53
C ILE A 104 3.47 2.14 -4.25
N GLN A 105 2.78 1.54 -5.21
CA GLN A 105 3.31 0.41 -5.97
C GLN A 105 4.59 0.78 -6.72
N SER A 106 4.59 1.93 -7.41
CA SER A 106 5.76 2.41 -8.14
C SER A 106 6.93 2.68 -7.21
N ARG A 107 6.68 3.29 -6.06
CA ARG A 107 7.73 3.58 -5.08
C ARG A 107 8.26 2.31 -4.43
N ASN A 108 7.41 1.32 -4.16
CA ASN A 108 7.83 0.03 -3.65
C ASN A 108 8.75 -0.70 -4.63
N LEU A 109 8.50 -0.60 -5.92
CA LEU A 109 9.38 -1.17 -6.95
C LEU A 109 10.77 -0.53 -6.88
N VAL A 110 10.84 0.79 -6.77
CA VAL A 110 12.12 1.51 -6.61
C VAL A 110 12.84 1.05 -5.34
N ASN A 111 12.13 0.98 -4.22
CA ASN A 111 12.71 0.54 -2.93
C ASN A 111 13.25 -0.88 -3.00
N ASN A 112 12.53 -1.79 -3.63
CA ASN A 112 12.95 -3.17 -3.80
C ASN A 112 14.20 -3.29 -4.69
N GLU A 113 14.26 -2.50 -5.77
CA GLU A 113 15.43 -2.45 -6.64
C GLU A 113 16.67 -1.93 -5.88
N LEU A 114 16.50 -0.89 -5.06
CA LEU A 114 17.59 -0.36 -4.25
C LEU A 114 18.10 -1.37 -3.21
N ILE A 115 17.18 -2.10 -2.57
CA ILE A 115 17.55 -3.18 -1.63
C ILE A 115 18.31 -4.26 -2.38
N GLN A 116 17.85 -4.67 -3.55
CA GLN A 116 18.49 -5.69 -4.36
C GLN A 116 19.90 -5.27 -4.78
N GLU A 117 20.09 -4.04 -5.22
CA GLU A 117 21.40 -3.50 -5.57
C GLU A 117 22.35 -3.50 -4.38
N ASN A 118 21.88 -3.13 -3.19
CA ASN A 118 22.66 -3.16 -1.96
C ASN A 118 23.10 -4.60 -1.61
N LEU A 119 22.20 -5.57 -1.77
CA LEU A 119 22.51 -6.98 -1.51
C LEU A 119 23.54 -7.53 -2.51
N GLU A 120 23.41 -7.20 -3.78
CA GLU A 120 24.35 -7.59 -4.82
C GLU A 120 25.74 -7.01 -4.56
N TRP A 121 25.81 -5.74 -4.15
CA TRP A 121 27.06 -5.08 -3.80
C TRP A 121 27.74 -5.76 -2.63
N LEU A 122 26.99 -6.09 -1.57
CA LEU A 122 27.51 -6.81 -0.40
C LEU A 122 28.05 -8.17 -0.78
N ASP A 123 27.30 -8.93 -1.58
CA ASP A 123 27.69 -10.25 -2.02
C ASP A 123 28.98 -10.21 -2.86
N PHE A 124 29.07 -9.26 -3.77
CA PHE A 124 30.28 -9.02 -4.58
C PHE A 124 31.48 -8.72 -3.68
N ASN A 125 31.34 -7.87 -2.68
CA ASN A 125 32.42 -7.53 -1.76
C ASN A 125 32.83 -8.71 -0.88
N MET A 126 31.89 -9.51 -0.42
CA MET A 126 32.17 -10.73 0.32
C MET A 126 32.94 -11.72 -0.54
N ASN A 127 32.58 -11.90 -1.79
CA ASN A 127 33.28 -12.78 -2.73
C ASN A 127 34.71 -12.32 -2.98
N LEU A 128 34.95 -11.01 -3.08
CA LEU A 128 36.32 -10.46 -3.21
C LEU A 128 37.17 -10.72 -1.99
N ILE A 129 36.62 -10.60 -0.79
CA ILE A 129 37.34 -10.76 0.46
C ILE A 129 37.62 -12.23 0.77
N TYR A 130 36.62 -13.10 0.59
CA TYR A 130 36.69 -14.51 0.96
C TYR A 130 36.97 -15.46 -0.19
N ASN A 131 37.10 -14.92 -1.42
CA ASN A 131 37.28 -15.69 -2.64
C ASN A 131 36.24 -16.81 -2.81
N THR A 132 34.99 -16.51 -2.45
CA THR A 132 33.87 -17.41 -2.64
C THR A 132 33.20 -17.11 -3.99
N GLN A 133 32.63 -18.15 -4.65
CA GLN A 133 31.93 -18.01 -5.92
C GLN A 133 30.45 -18.39 -5.77
N THR A 134 29.87 -17.99 -4.67
CA THR A 134 28.45 -18.25 -4.40
C THR A 134 27.60 -17.21 -5.15
N PRO A 135 26.71 -17.63 -6.06
CA PRO A 135 25.83 -16.68 -6.74
C PRO A 135 24.83 -16.05 -5.78
N PRO A 136 24.35 -14.82 -6.05
CA PRO A 136 23.32 -14.18 -5.26
C PRO A 136 22.05 -15.03 -5.19
N THR A 137 21.45 -15.12 -4.01
CA THR A 137 20.27 -15.97 -3.74
C THR A 137 19.01 -15.17 -3.39
N TYR A 138 18.84 -14.04 -4.02
CA TYR A 138 17.72 -13.15 -3.72
C TYR A 138 16.44 -13.46 -4.47
#